data_3abd32fdfff2c248d69465a19b3b1956
#
_entry.id   3abd32fdfff2c248d69465a19b3b1956
#
_cell.length_a   1.000
_cell.length_b   1.000
_cell.length_c   1.000
_cell.angle_alpha   90.00
_cell.angle_beta   90.00
_cell.angle_gamma   90.00
#
_symmetry.space_group_name_H-M   'P 1'
#
loop_
_entity.id
_entity.type
_entity.pdbx_description
1 polymer ?
#
loop_
_entity_poly.entity_id
_entity_poly.type
_entity_poly.pdbx_seq_one_letter_code
_entity_poly.pdbx_strand_id
1 'polypeptide(L)'
;YLRKAIGKKKADLMASLKNDFIAGAIKNGCPPYEAEEIWGKIETAGKYSFNRSHAAAYALTAFCGAWLKANYPTAFYTVALQWADDKDMPALMSEMERCSVAKIVPPDINHSTVEFYTDYKTNEIYWSLNRIKFLGTKAAAYIVTVRSRGRFTSIEDFIERVFRHKLRSKDLKHWDEVNPMVENGRVPVNTRHLKNMILAGCFDKIENVQSVTERYAILKRAALKLGFNLRESDAPEELRDKHYFWSQQQIAVSGIGSIDYRRIYSNSPDRAKVKGKAAYISLADVMRDENDGRKAAVCATVAEYSEHSYNDRETGQRKRFAKLIL
;
A
#
# COMPACT_ATOMS: atom_id res chain seq x y z
N TYR A 1 -19.69 39.10 -14.61
CA TYR A 1 -20.70 38.04 -14.59
C TYR A 1 -20.26 36.86 -15.45
N LEU A 2 -19.84 37.01 -16.72
CA LEU A 2 -19.43 35.95 -17.64
C LEU A 2 -18.32 35.04 -17.06
N ARG A 3 -17.23 35.62 -16.50
CA ARG A 3 -16.17 34.86 -15.83
C ARG A 3 -16.70 33.97 -14.71
N LYS A 4 -17.72 34.44 -13.96
CA LYS A 4 -18.34 33.68 -12.87
C LYS A 4 -19.21 32.53 -13.40
N ALA A 5 -19.92 32.74 -14.53
CA ALA A 5 -20.72 31.73 -15.20
C ALA A 5 -19.83 30.61 -15.75
N ILE A 6 -18.76 30.97 -16.45
CA ILE A 6 -17.76 30.03 -16.98
C ILE A 6 -17.07 29.25 -15.83
N GLY A 7 -16.54 29.95 -14.83
CA GLY A 7 -15.79 29.31 -13.74
C GLY A 7 -16.65 28.39 -12.85
N LYS A 8 -17.96 28.65 -12.74
CA LYS A 8 -18.91 27.81 -11.95
C LYS A 8 -19.70 26.81 -12.80
N LYS A 9 -19.45 26.75 -14.13
CA LYS A 9 -20.14 25.87 -15.08
C LYS A 9 -21.66 25.96 -15.00
N LYS A 10 -22.22 27.18 -14.84
CA LYS A 10 -23.65 27.42 -14.73
C LYS A 10 -24.28 27.65 -16.09
N ALA A 11 -24.89 26.62 -16.67
CA ALA A 11 -25.50 26.65 -18.00
C ALA A 11 -26.61 27.71 -18.12
N ASP A 12 -27.49 27.81 -17.11
CA ASP A 12 -28.59 28.78 -17.12
C ASP A 12 -28.09 30.22 -17.12
N LEU A 13 -27.03 30.51 -16.35
CA LEU A 13 -26.44 31.83 -16.31
C LEU A 13 -25.69 32.15 -17.64
N MET A 14 -25.11 31.16 -18.28
CA MET A 14 -24.52 31.31 -19.61
C MET A 14 -25.57 31.67 -20.66
N ALA A 15 -26.69 30.93 -20.67
CA ALA A 15 -27.78 31.18 -21.60
C ALA A 15 -28.38 32.60 -21.43
N SER A 16 -28.57 33.07 -20.20
CA SER A 16 -29.08 34.42 -19.91
C SER A 16 -28.16 35.54 -20.40
N LEU A 17 -26.85 35.30 -20.43
CA LEU A 17 -25.84 36.30 -20.84
C LEU A 17 -25.61 36.37 -22.34
N LYS A 18 -26.14 35.39 -23.12
CA LYS A 18 -25.92 35.32 -24.56
C LYS A 18 -26.45 36.56 -25.27
N ASN A 19 -27.68 36.92 -25.05
CA ASN A 19 -28.34 38.04 -25.71
C ASN A 19 -27.67 39.38 -25.37
N ASP A 20 -27.35 39.55 -24.08
CA ASP A 20 -26.66 40.78 -23.65
C ASP A 20 -25.25 40.89 -24.29
N PHE A 21 -24.53 39.79 -24.39
CA PHE A 21 -23.22 39.76 -25.03
C PHE A 21 -23.29 40.13 -26.51
N ILE A 22 -24.20 39.48 -27.25
CA ILE A 22 -24.36 39.70 -28.72
C ILE A 22 -24.81 41.14 -28.97
N ALA A 23 -25.82 41.63 -28.24
CA ALA A 23 -26.31 43.02 -28.38
C ALA A 23 -25.18 44.02 -28.07
N GLY A 24 -24.42 43.77 -27.01
CA GLY A 24 -23.26 44.60 -26.67
C GLY A 24 -22.15 44.60 -27.71
N ALA A 25 -21.83 43.44 -28.29
CA ALA A 25 -20.83 43.31 -29.34
C ALA A 25 -21.23 44.08 -30.62
N ILE A 26 -22.48 43.91 -31.05
CA ILE A 26 -23.02 44.62 -32.23
C ILE A 26 -23.03 46.14 -31.98
N LYS A 27 -23.45 46.60 -30.82
CA LYS A 27 -23.44 48.02 -30.45
C LYS A 27 -22.01 48.63 -30.55
N ASN A 28 -20.98 47.81 -30.28
CA ASN A 28 -19.56 48.23 -30.38
C ASN A 28 -18.93 47.93 -31.76
N GLY A 29 -19.74 47.70 -32.80
CA GLY A 29 -19.27 47.59 -34.18
C GLY A 29 -18.85 46.15 -34.59
N CYS A 30 -19.10 45.13 -33.79
CA CYS A 30 -18.85 43.76 -34.21
C CYS A 30 -19.98 43.27 -35.12
N PRO A 31 -19.68 42.67 -36.31
CA PRO A 31 -20.68 42.07 -37.17
C PRO A 31 -21.48 40.98 -36.43
N PRO A 32 -22.80 40.87 -36.66
CA PRO A 32 -23.63 39.89 -35.94
C PRO A 32 -23.12 38.46 -36.06
N TYR A 33 -22.64 38.02 -37.21
CA TYR A 33 -22.13 36.67 -37.43
C TYR A 33 -20.86 36.39 -36.58
N GLU A 34 -19.99 37.40 -36.45
CA GLU A 34 -18.78 37.30 -35.63
C GLU A 34 -19.12 37.24 -34.14
N ALA A 35 -20.09 38.04 -33.70
CA ALA A 35 -20.57 38.03 -32.31
C ALA A 35 -21.12 36.65 -31.91
N GLU A 36 -21.89 36.01 -32.79
CA GLU A 36 -22.40 34.63 -32.60
C GLU A 36 -21.25 33.62 -32.58
N GLU A 37 -20.28 33.72 -33.50
CA GLU A 37 -19.11 32.83 -33.53
C GLU A 37 -18.28 32.94 -32.25
N ILE A 38 -18.01 34.17 -31.79
CA ILE A 38 -17.29 34.42 -30.54
C ILE A 38 -18.07 33.81 -29.35
N TRP A 39 -19.41 33.99 -29.33
CA TRP A 39 -20.23 33.40 -28.28
C TRP A 39 -20.14 31.87 -28.26
N GLY A 40 -20.19 31.21 -29.43
CA GLY A 40 -20.02 29.76 -29.55
C GLY A 40 -18.67 29.27 -28.97
N LYS A 41 -17.60 30.04 -29.23
CA LYS A 41 -16.29 29.78 -28.62
C LYS A 41 -16.32 29.94 -27.10
N ILE A 42 -17.02 30.96 -26.58
CA ILE A 42 -17.22 31.19 -25.15
C ILE A 42 -18.02 30.05 -24.49
N GLU A 43 -19.09 29.59 -25.13
CA GLU A 43 -19.88 28.43 -24.64
C GLU A 43 -19.02 27.17 -24.58
N THR A 44 -18.26 26.89 -25.63
CA THR A 44 -17.33 25.75 -25.68
C THR A 44 -16.29 25.84 -24.57
N ALA A 45 -15.68 27.02 -24.42
CA ALA A 45 -14.74 27.29 -23.33
C ALA A 45 -15.40 27.15 -21.94
N GLY A 46 -16.68 27.56 -21.80
CA GLY A 46 -17.47 27.40 -20.57
C GLY A 46 -17.65 25.94 -20.15
N LYS A 47 -17.75 25.03 -21.13
CA LYS A 47 -17.83 23.60 -20.90
C LYS A 47 -16.48 22.97 -20.55
N TYR A 48 -15.43 23.38 -21.24
CA TYR A 48 -14.10 22.73 -21.22
C TYR A 48 -12.90 23.68 -21.09
N SER A 49 -13.11 24.90 -20.61
CA SER A 49 -12.00 25.83 -20.38
C SER A 49 -11.10 25.33 -19.25
N PHE A 50 -9.84 25.18 -19.56
CA PHE A 50 -8.81 24.85 -18.58
C PHE A 50 -7.72 25.91 -18.59
N ASN A 51 -7.27 26.33 -17.43
CA ASN A 51 -6.24 27.36 -17.30
C ASN A 51 -4.93 26.86 -17.89
N ARG A 52 -4.45 27.50 -18.97
CA ARG A 52 -3.21 27.11 -19.67
C ARG A 52 -1.99 27.13 -18.75
N SER A 53 -1.87 28.13 -17.88
CA SER A 53 -0.75 28.22 -16.94
C SER A 53 -0.77 27.09 -15.92
N HIS A 54 -1.96 26.70 -15.46
CA HIS A 54 -2.12 25.52 -14.59
C HIS A 54 -1.72 24.25 -15.34
N ALA A 55 -2.21 24.05 -16.54
CA ALA A 55 -1.84 22.88 -17.36
C ALA A 55 -0.33 22.80 -17.61
N ALA A 56 0.31 23.93 -17.93
CA ALA A 56 1.75 24.00 -18.16
C ALA A 56 2.55 23.66 -16.89
N ALA A 57 2.13 24.18 -15.73
CA ALA A 57 2.78 23.87 -14.45
C ALA A 57 2.67 22.38 -14.09
N TYR A 58 1.48 21.79 -14.25
CA TYR A 58 1.28 20.35 -14.01
C TYR A 58 2.04 19.48 -15.01
N ALA A 59 2.09 19.88 -16.29
CA ALA A 59 2.87 19.15 -17.30
C ALA A 59 4.37 19.15 -16.96
N LEU A 60 4.91 20.27 -16.48
CA LEU A 60 6.29 20.35 -16.03
C LEU A 60 6.54 19.43 -14.82
N THR A 61 5.66 19.44 -13.83
CA THR A 61 5.76 18.57 -12.65
C THR A 61 5.70 17.09 -13.06
N ALA A 62 4.76 16.74 -13.95
CA ALA A 62 4.63 15.37 -14.47
C ALA A 62 5.89 14.94 -15.25
N PHE A 63 6.45 15.84 -16.07
CA PHE A 63 7.70 15.58 -16.78
C PHE A 63 8.86 15.35 -15.82
N CYS A 64 9.03 16.20 -14.79
CA CYS A 64 10.05 16.01 -13.76
C CYS A 64 9.89 14.67 -13.05
N GLY A 65 8.67 14.28 -12.70
CA GLY A 65 8.38 12.97 -12.09
C GLY A 65 8.76 11.82 -13.01
N ALA A 66 8.38 11.88 -14.28
CA ALA A 66 8.72 10.85 -15.27
C ALA A 66 10.24 10.76 -15.50
N TRP A 67 10.92 11.91 -15.56
CA TRP A 67 12.37 11.98 -15.72
C TRP A 67 13.09 11.37 -14.50
N LEU A 68 12.68 11.70 -13.29
CA LEU A 68 13.23 11.10 -12.05
C LEU A 68 13.01 9.58 -12.04
N LYS A 69 11.82 9.13 -12.41
CA LYS A 69 11.48 7.71 -12.50
C LYS A 69 12.38 6.97 -13.50
N ALA A 70 12.70 7.59 -14.64
CA ALA A 70 13.54 6.99 -15.67
C ALA A 70 15.04 6.98 -15.29
N ASN A 71 15.54 8.05 -14.65
CA ASN A 71 16.98 8.23 -14.41
C ASN A 71 17.40 7.82 -12.99
N TYR A 72 16.49 7.90 -12.01
CA TYR A 72 16.74 7.57 -10.61
C TYR A 72 15.60 6.70 -10.04
N PRO A 73 15.32 5.53 -10.65
CA PRO A 73 14.13 4.73 -10.33
C PRO A 73 14.09 4.32 -8.86
N THR A 74 15.18 3.86 -8.28
CA THR A 74 15.23 3.42 -6.88
C THR A 74 14.85 4.54 -5.92
N ALA A 75 15.40 5.75 -6.12
CA ALA A 75 15.05 6.92 -5.32
C ALA A 75 13.59 7.32 -5.52
N PHE A 76 13.11 7.34 -6.77
CA PHE A 76 11.73 7.65 -7.09
C PHE A 76 10.76 6.71 -6.38
N TYR A 77 10.97 5.40 -6.50
CA TYR A 77 10.07 4.42 -5.87
C TYR A 77 10.15 4.41 -4.36
N THR A 78 11.31 4.71 -3.76
CA THR A 78 11.42 4.86 -2.31
C THR A 78 10.51 5.97 -1.79
N VAL A 79 10.52 7.13 -2.47
CA VAL A 79 9.65 8.25 -2.12
C VAL A 79 8.19 7.94 -2.45
N ALA A 80 7.92 7.31 -3.60
CA ALA A 80 6.57 6.90 -3.98
C ALA A 80 5.94 5.94 -2.94
N LEU A 81 6.69 4.93 -2.49
CA LEU A 81 6.26 4.01 -1.42
C LEU A 81 6.01 4.72 -0.10
N GLN A 82 6.83 5.72 0.24
CA GLN A 82 6.69 6.50 1.48
C GLN A 82 5.35 7.25 1.53
N TRP A 83 4.89 7.80 0.40
CA TRP A 83 3.71 8.64 0.31
C TRP A 83 2.48 7.96 -0.30
N ALA A 84 2.61 6.71 -0.73
CA ALA A 84 1.50 5.96 -1.29
C ALA A 84 0.42 5.65 -0.23
N ASP A 85 -0.84 5.72 -0.63
CA ASP A 85 -1.93 5.13 0.12
C ASP A 85 -1.85 3.60 0.07
N ASP A 86 -2.39 2.92 1.08
CA ASP A 86 -2.36 1.45 1.17
C ASP A 86 -2.96 0.78 -0.08
N LYS A 87 -3.97 1.38 -0.69
CA LYS A 87 -4.61 0.88 -1.93
C LYS A 87 -3.69 0.93 -3.16
N ASP A 88 -2.72 1.87 -3.20
CA ASP A 88 -1.83 2.09 -4.34
C ASP A 88 -0.51 1.29 -4.22
N MET A 89 -0.20 0.83 -3.01
CA MET A 89 1.02 0.06 -2.72
C MET A 89 1.19 -1.18 -3.59
N PRO A 90 0.17 -2.06 -3.78
CA PRO A 90 0.31 -3.26 -4.59
C PRO A 90 0.67 -2.95 -6.05
N ALA A 91 0.10 -1.89 -6.63
CA ALA A 91 0.39 -1.47 -7.99
C ALA A 91 1.84 -0.98 -8.15
N LEU A 92 2.33 -0.18 -7.20
CA LEU A 92 3.72 0.28 -7.17
C LEU A 92 4.69 -0.89 -7.03
N MET A 93 4.42 -1.83 -6.13
CA MET A 93 5.28 -3.00 -5.92
C MET A 93 5.33 -3.91 -7.15
N SER A 94 4.18 -4.17 -7.77
CA SER A 94 4.09 -4.95 -9.00
C SER A 94 4.85 -4.28 -10.16
N GLU A 95 4.77 -2.96 -10.29
CA GLU A 95 5.51 -2.22 -11.29
C GLU A 95 7.02 -2.29 -11.05
N MET A 96 7.48 -2.15 -9.79
CA MET A 96 8.88 -2.27 -9.41
C MET A 96 9.44 -3.65 -9.74
N GLU A 97 8.69 -4.71 -9.44
CA GLU A 97 9.07 -6.09 -9.74
C GLU A 97 9.17 -6.31 -11.25
N ARG A 98 8.14 -5.91 -12.01
CA ARG A 98 8.10 -6.02 -13.47
C ARG A 98 9.26 -5.29 -14.15
N CYS A 99 9.64 -4.13 -13.63
CA CYS A 99 10.73 -3.31 -14.17
C CYS A 99 12.10 -3.68 -13.58
N SER A 100 12.16 -4.63 -12.64
CA SER A 100 13.40 -5.05 -11.94
C SER A 100 14.20 -3.86 -11.38
N VAL A 101 13.49 -2.86 -10.84
CA VAL A 101 14.08 -1.58 -10.42
C VAL A 101 14.95 -1.73 -9.19
N ALA A 102 14.39 -2.36 -8.15
CA ALA A 102 15.06 -2.56 -6.87
C ALA A 102 14.40 -3.74 -6.14
N LYS A 103 15.14 -4.36 -5.23
CA LYS A 103 14.60 -5.41 -4.37
C LYS A 103 13.97 -4.79 -3.13
N ILE A 104 12.71 -5.11 -2.87
CA ILE A 104 12.05 -4.74 -1.62
C ILE A 104 12.46 -5.76 -0.54
N VAL A 105 13.02 -5.26 0.56
CA VAL A 105 13.40 -6.06 1.72
C VAL A 105 12.31 -5.92 2.79
N PRO A 106 11.76 -7.04 3.31
CA PRO A 106 10.82 -7.01 4.43
C PRO A 106 11.37 -6.25 5.64
N PRO A 107 10.49 -5.80 6.56
CA PRO A 107 10.95 -5.08 7.75
C PRO A 107 11.95 -5.89 8.56
N ASP A 108 13.04 -5.24 8.95
CA ASP A 108 14.15 -5.82 9.70
C ASP A 108 14.47 -4.91 10.88
N ILE A 109 14.44 -5.45 12.08
CA ILE A 109 14.61 -4.66 13.32
C ILE A 109 15.97 -3.98 13.39
N ASN A 110 16.99 -4.52 12.72
CA ASN A 110 18.34 -3.99 12.73
C ASN A 110 18.67 -3.09 11.53
N HIS A 111 17.84 -3.02 10.52
CA HIS A 111 18.11 -2.24 9.30
C HIS A 111 16.99 -1.24 8.97
N SER A 112 15.72 -1.62 9.10
CA SER A 112 14.61 -0.72 8.81
C SER A 112 14.65 0.56 9.64
N THR A 113 14.32 1.68 9.01
CA THR A 113 14.23 2.98 9.68
C THR A 113 12.77 3.36 9.92
N VAL A 114 12.54 4.55 10.46
CA VAL A 114 11.17 5.08 10.64
C VAL A 114 10.45 5.13 9.30
N GLU A 115 11.13 5.60 8.27
CA GLU A 115 10.66 5.70 6.90
C GLU A 115 11.34 4.65 6.01
N PHE A 116 10.95 4.56 4.74
CA PHE A 116 11.64 3.70 3.79
C PHE A 116 13.10 4.15 3.63
N TYR A 117 13.99 3.19 3.58
CA TYR A 117 15.42 3.43 3.42
C TYR A 117 15.94 2.67 2.20
N THR A 118 16.77 3.34 1.41
CA THR A 118 17.43 2.73 0.25
C THR A 118 18.92 2.49 0.55
N ASP A 119 19.34 1.26 0.41
CA ASP A 119 20.76 0.95 0.25
C ASP A 119 21.11 0.95 -1.24
N TYR A 120 21.74 2.03 -1.70
CA TYR A 120 22.15 2.18 -3.10
C TYR A 120 23.29 1.24 -3.52
N LYS A 121 24.01 0.62 -2.56
CA LYS A 121 25.08 -0.34 -2.87
C LYS A 121 24.50 -1.68 -3.26
N THR A 122 23.46 -2.12 -2.57
CA THR A 122 22.78 -3.39 -2.81
C THR A 122 21.57 -3.24 -3.72
N ASN A 123 21.15 -2.00 -4.02
CA ASN A 123 19.91 -1.66 -4.72
C ASN A 123 18.67 -2.26 -4.03
N GLU A 124 18.64 -2.15 -2.70
CA GLU A 124 17.56 -2.65 -1.85
C GLU A 124 16.80 -1.51 -1.20
N ILE A 125 15.47 -1.63 -1.16
CA ILE A 125 14.58 -0.72 -0.43
C ILE A 125 14.07 -1.46 0.81
N TYR A 126 14.50 -1.02 1.97
CA TYR A 126 14.06 -1.57 3.25
C TYR A 126 12.70 -1.03 3.65
N TRP A 127 11.80 -1.94 3.97
CA TRP A 127 10.44 -1.59 4.41
C TRP A 127 10.48 -0.81 5.72
N SER A 128 9.71 0.26 5.80
CA SER A 128 9.71 1.16 6.95
C SER A 128 9.00 0.56 8.18
N LEU A 129 9.48 0.90 9.37
CA LEU A 129 8.86 0.46 10.62
C LEU A 129 7.50 1.11 10.86
N ASN A 130 7.30 2.36 10.45
CA ASN A 130 6.03 3.07 10.66
C ASN A 130 4.88 2.55 9.76
N ARG A 131 5.17 1.73 8.75
CA ARG A 131 4.15 1.01 7.96
C ARG A 131 3.64 -0.25 8.63
N ILE A 132 4.28 -0.69 9.73
CA ILE A 132 3.75 -1.79 10.51
C ILE A 132 2.53 -1.30 11.29
N LYS A 133 1.42 -1.99 11.12
CA LYS A 133 0.12 -1.63 11.71
C LYS A 133 0.23 -1.35 13.19
N PHE A 134 -0.24 -0.19 13.60
CA PHE A 134 -0.20 0.40 14.93
C PHE A 134 1.20 0.88 15.41
N LEU A 135 2.28 0.55 14.75
CA LEU A 135 3.62 1.01 15.12
C LEU A 135 3.84 2.44 14.59
N GLY A 136 3.22 3.43 15.19
CA GLY A 136 3.34 4.82 14.75
C GLY A 136 4.79 5.37 14.81
N THR A 137 4.99 6.53 14.19
CA THR A 137 6.30 7.19 14.05
C THR A 137 7.07 7.33 15.36
N LYS A 138 6.40 7.69 16.48
CA LYS A 138 7.04 7.81 17.81
C LYS A 138 7.66 6.48 18.27
N ALA A 139 6.92 5.38 18.13
CA ALA A 139 7.41 4.06 18.55
C ALA A 139 8.54 3.57 17.65
N ALA A 140 8.44 3.79 16.33
CA ALA A 140 9.48 3.46 15.37
C ALA A 140 10.77 4.25 15.64
N ALA A 141 10.67 5.57 15.86
CA ALA A 141 11.80 6.43 16.18
C ALA A 141 12.49 6.02 17.49
N TYR A 142 11.70 5.69 18.52
CA TYR A 142 12.24 5.19 19.78
C TYR A 142 13.05 3.90 19.58
N ILE A 143 12.54 2.93 18.81
CA ILE A 143 13.25 1.68 18.53
C ILE A 143 14.56 1.95 17.79
N VAL A 144 14.53 2.81 16.76
CA VAL A 144 15.73 3.20 16.00
C VAL A 144 16.77 3.85 16.90
N THR A 145 16.35 4.71 17.83
CA THR A 145 17.24 5.35 18.80
C THR A 145 17.83 4.34 19.79
N VAL A 146 17.05 3.41 20.33
CA VAL A 146 17.59 2.33 21.19
C VAL A 146 18.59 1.48 20.43
N ARG A 147 18.33 1.19 19.16
CA ARG A 147 19.23 0.44 18.27
C ARG A 147 20.56 1.14 18.02
N SER A 148 20.61 2.48 18.01
CA SER A 148 21.87 3.23 17.74
C SER A 148 23.00 2.91 18.73
N ARG A 149 22.68 2.31 19.88
CA ARG A 149 23.66 1.82 20.87
C ARG A 149 24.26 0.45 20.56
N GLY A 150 23.80 -0.19 19.53
CA GLY A 150 24.21 -1.52 19.08
C GLY A 150 23.00 -2.29 18.51
N ARG A 151 23.27 -3.15 17.54
CA ARG A 151 22.25 -4.02 16.96
C ARG A 151 21.61 -4.92 18.01
N PHE A 152 20.35 -5.27 17.81
CA PHE A 152 19.67 -6.29 18.60
C PHE A 152 20.19 -7.67 18.19
N THR A 153 20.43 -8.52 19.18
CA THR A 153 20.98 -9.87 18.98
C THR A 153 19.94 -10.98 19.09
N SER A 154 18.83 -10.71 19.78
CA SER A 154 17.71 -11.64 19.96
C SER A 154 16.44 -10.88 20.32
N ILE A 155 15.30 -11.59 20.36
CA ILE A 155 14.04 -11.04 20.85
C ILE A 155 14.13 -10.67 22.34
N GLU A 156 14.88 -11.42 23.13
CA GLU A 156 15.09 -11.12 24.55
C GLU A 156 15.90 -9.85 24.77
N ASP A 157 16.98 -9.65 23.99
CA ASP A 157 17.78 -8.43 24.01
C ASP A 157 16.93 -7.21 23.61
N PHE A 158 16.10 -7.35 22.58
CA PHE A 158 15.15 -6.31 22.19
C PHE A 158 14.21 -5.96 23.34
N ILE A 159 13.58 -6.97 23.96
CA ILE A 159 12.64 -6.75 25.06
C ILE A 159 13.33 -6.07 26.25
N GLU A 160 14.53 -6.53 26.63
CA GLU A 160 15.27 -5.96 27.74
C GLU A 160 15.59 -4.47 27.49
N ARG A 161 16.08 -4.15 26.31
CA ARG A 161 16.52 -2.78 25.97
C ARG A 161 15.35 -1.83 25.69
N VAL A 162 14.25 -2.31 25.07
CA VAL A 162 13.12 -1.47 24.66
C VAL A 162 12.05 -1.36 25.77
N PHE A 163 11.76 -2.44 26.50
CA PHE A 163 10.66 -2.45 27.47
C PHE A 163 11.10 -2.30 28.93
N ARG A 164 12.26 -2.84 29.29
CA ARG A 164 12.69 -2.92 30.69
C ARG A 164 13.79 -1.93 31.06
N HIS A 165 14.59 -1.54 30.10
CA HIS A 165 15.67 -0.60 30.37
C HIS A 165 15.08 0.79 30.60
N LYS A 166 15.10 1.28 31.85
CA LYS A 166 14.79 2.67 32.16
C LYS A 166 15.92 3.53 31.58
N LEU A 167 15.61 4.17 30.46
CA LEU A 167 16.54 5.14 29.84
C LEU A 167 16.75 6.27 30.83
N ARG A 168 17.99 6.47 31.28
CA ARG A 168 18.38 7.62 32.09
C ARG A 168 18.99 8.68 31.17
N SER A 169 18.76 9.95 31.47
CA SER A 169 19.30 11.08 30.69
C SER A 169 20.81 10.97 30.44
N LYS A 170 21.58 10.52 31.44
CA LYS A 170 23.03 10.29 31.33
C LYS A 170 23.44 9.16 30.40
N ASP A 171 22.51 8.30 30.03
CA ASP A 171 22.76 7.11 29.21
C ASP A 171 22.56 7.36 27.71
N LEU A 172 22.10 8.57 27.31
CA LEU A 172 21.73 8.93 25.94
C LEU A 172 22.47 10.18 25.48
N LYS A 173 23.38 10.04 24.52
CA LYS A 173 24.01 11.19 23.85
C LYS A 173 23.02 12.09 23.13
N HIS A 174 21.82 11.56 22.77
CA HIS A 174 20.71 12.26 22.11
C HIS A 174 19.45 12.21 22.96
N TRP A 175 19.59 12.42 24.28
CA TRP A 175 18.46 12.39 25.21
C TRP A 175 17.37 13.37 24.82
N ASP A 176 17.73 14.53 24.33
CA ASP A 176 16.79 15.58 23.95
C ASP A 176 15.89 15.19 22.77
N GLU A 177 16.38 14.32 21.88
CA GLU A 177 15.61 13.75 20.77
C GLU A 177 14.66 12.63 21.25
N VAL A 178 15.04 11.91 22.28
CA VAL A 178 14.31 10.73 22.81
C VAL A 178 13.41 11.10 23.99
N ASN A 179 13.78 12.10 24.76
CA ASN A 179 13.03 12.53 25.94
C ASN A 179 11.55 12.89 25.63
N PRO A 180 11.23 13.57 24.50
CA PRO A 180 9.85 13.80 24.10
C PRO A 180 9.07 12.53 23.77
N MET A 181 9.77 11.41 23.55
CA MET A 181 9.15 10.12 23.22
C MET A 181 8.77 9.30 24.45
N VAL A 182 9.34 9.64 25.63
CA VAL A 182 9.10 8.96 26.90
C VAL A 182 8.19 9.81 27.77
N GLU A 183 6.88 9.69 27.60
CA GLU A 183 5.90 10.42 28.38
C GLU A 183 5.68 9.73 29.74
N ASN A 184 5.85 10.49 30.84
CA ASN A 184 5.62 10.00 32.22
C ASN A 184 6.37 8.68 32.55
N GLY A 185 7.58 8.51 32.01
CA GLY A 185 8.39 7.29 32.23
C GLY A 185 7.88 6.07 31.48
N ARG A 186 6.88 6.21 30.62
CA ARG A 186 6.36 5.12 29.77
C ARG A 186 6.99 5.18 28.40
N VAL A 187 7.54 4.04 27.97
CA VAL A 187 8.06 3.90 26.61
C VAL A 187 6.92 3.88 25.59
N PRO A 188 7.11 4.44 24.36
CA PRO A 188 6.05 4.49 23.34
C PRO A 188 5.80 3.14 22.67
N VAL A 189 6.44 2.06 23.11
CA VAL A 189 6.30 0.70 22.57
C VAL A 189 5.52 -0.17 23.55
N ASN A 190 4.55 -0.93 23.06
CA ASN A 190 3.72 -1.84 23.84
C ASN A 190 3.68 -3.26 23.23
N THR A 191 3.04 -4.19 23.94
CA THR A 191 2.94 -5.60 23.51
C THR A 191 2.25 -5.80 22.16
N ARG A 192 1.29 -4.92 21.80
CA ARG A 192 0.63 -4.96 20.48
C ARG A 192 1.62 -4.61 19.35
N HIS A 193 2.46 -3.59 19.58
CA HIS A 193 3.53 -3.24 18.66
C HIS A 193 4.49 -4.41 18.45
N LEU A 194 4.90 -5.06 19.57
CA LEU A 194 5.80 -6.22 19.52
C LEU A 194 5.19 -7.38 18.74
N LYS A 195 3.93 -7.73 19.01
CA LYS A 195 3.22 -8.77 18.26
C LYS A 195 3.24 -8.47 16.75
N ASN A 196 2.87 -7.26 16.35
CA ASN A 196 2.84 -6.89 14.94
C ASN A 196 4.23 -6.88 14.29
N MET A 197 5.27 -6.48 14.99
CA MET A 197 6.65 -6.58 14.51
C MET A 197 7.08 -8.03 14.29
N ILE A 198 6.71 -8.94 15.19
CA ILE A 198 6.99 -10.37 15.03
C ILE A 198 6.22 -10.93 13.83
N LEU A 199 4.94 -10.62 13.69
CA LEU A 199 4.12 -11.04 12.55
C LEU A 199 4.64 -10.48 11.23
N ALA A 200 5.13 -9.24 11.22
CA ALA A 200 5.74 -8.59 10.06
C ALA A 200 7.09 -9.22 9.65
N GLY A 201 7.72 -10.00 10.52
CA GLY A 201 9.01 -10.64 10.27
C GLY A 201 10.23 -9.79 10.66
N CYS A 202 10.06 -8.73 11.47
CA CYS A 202 11.16 -7.85 11.87
C CYS A 202 12.33 -8.58 12.55
N PHE A 203 12.07 -9.70 13.17
CA PHE A 203 13.04 -10.48 13.94
C PHE A 203 13.58 -11.70 13.18
N ASP A 204 13.07 -11.99 11.99
CA ASP A 204 13.38 -13.22 11.26
C ASP A 204 14.88 -13.43 11.05
N LYS A 205 15.62 -12.36 10.70
CA LYS A 205 17.09 -12.46 10.48
C LYS A 205 17.85 -12.74 11.77
N ILE A 206 17.53 -12.06 12.87
CA ILE A 206 18.25 -12.26 14.14
C ILE A 206 17.90 -13.57 14.83
N GLU A 207 16.73 -14.12 14.55
CA GLU A 207 16.24 -15.39 15.11
C GLU A 207 16.47 -16.57 14.14
N ASN A 208 17.10 -16.34 12.98
CA ASN A 208 17.39 -17.33 11.94
C ASN A 208 16.14 -18.11 11.49
N VAL A 209 15.00 -17.42 11.36
CA VAL A 209 13.72 -17.99 10.96
C VAL A 209 13.81 -18.58 9.56
N GLN A 210 13.61 -19.89 9.42
CA GLN A 210 13.60 -20.60 8.15
C GLN A 210 12.18 -20.72 7.58
N SER A 211 11.18 -20.71 8.43
CA SER A 211 9.77 -20.74 8.06
C SER A 211 8.98 -19.73 8.87
N VAL A 212 8.05 -19.04 8.21
CA VAL A 212 7.16 -18.07 8.89
C VAL A 212 6.37 -18.66 10.05
N THR A 213 6.18 -19.97 10.10
CA THR A 213 5.51 -20.69 11.21
C THR A 213 6.33 -20.65 12.50
N GLU A 214 7.65 -20.49 12.41
CA GLU A 214 8.54 -20.39 13.58
C GLU A 214 8.33 -19.10 14.36
N ARG A 215 7.69 -18.09 13.76
CA ARG A 215 7.30 -16.86 14.45
C ARG A 215 6.39 -17.11 15.65
N TYR A 216 5.66 -18.24 15.67
CA TYR A 216 4.90 -18.64 16.85
C TYR A 216 5.79 -18.88 18.07
N ALA A 217 6.95 -19.52 17.88
CA ALA A 217 7.90 -19.72 18.97
C ALA A 217 8.45 -18.39 19.51
N ILE A 218 8.72 -17.43 18.61
CA ILE A 218 9.15 -16.08 19.00
C ILE A 218 8.05 -15.37 19.80
N LEU A 219 6.79 -15.46 19.35
CA LEU A 219 5.64 -14.91 20.08
C LEU A 219 5.51 -15.50 21.49
N LYS A 220 5.68 -16.81 21.63
CA LYS A 220 5.62 -17.49 22.96
C LYS A 220 6.74 -17.01 23.88
N ARG A 221 7.97 -16.90 23.38
CA ARG A 221 9.11 -16.39 24.16
C ARG A 221 8.89 -14.94 24.59
N ALA A 222 8.39 -14.10 23.68
CA ALA A 222 8.06 -12.72 23.97
C ALA A 222 6.94 -12.61 25.04
N ALA A 223 5.90 -13.43 24.92
CA ALA A 223 4.79 -13.47 25.87
C ALA A 223 5.26 -13.88 27.28
N LEU A 224 6.07 -14.92 27.37
CA LEU A 224 6.67 -15.38 28.63
C LEU A 224 7.55 -14.29 29.25
N LYS A 225 8.41 -13.65 28.45
CA LYS A 225 9.37 -12.64 28.94
C LYS A 225 8.65 -11.39 29.46
N LEU A 226 7.55 -10.96 28.84
CA LEU A 226 6.78 -9.76 29.23
C LEU A 226 5.58 -10.06 30.13
N GLY A 227 5.25 -11.32 30.36
CA GLY A 227 4.14 -11.74 31.25
C GLY A 227 2.76 -11.41 30.65
N PHE A 228 2.56 -11.55 29.34
CA PHE A 228 1.24 -11.43 28.74
C PHE A 228 0.75 -12.75 28.14
N ASN A 229 -0.57 -12.93 28.10
CA ASN A 229 -1.15 -14.12 27.50
C ASN A 229 -1.38 -13.94 25.99
N LEU A 230 -1.00 -14.95 25.22
CA LEU A 230 -1.43 -15.06 23.82
C LEU A 230 -2.90 -15.48 23.78
N ARG A 231 -3.68 -14.78 22.99
CA ARG A 231 -5.08 -15.14 22.74
C ARG A 231 -5.12 -16.21 21.66
N GLU A 232 -6.16 -17.02 21.64
CA GLU A 232 -6.39 -17.97 20.55
C GLU A 232 -6.43 -17.28 19.18
N SER A 233 -7.00 -16.06 19.13
CA SER A 233 -7.02 -15.24 17.93
C SER A 233 -5.64 -14.77 17.43
N ASP A 234 -4.59 -14.78 18.27
CA ASP A 234 -3.24 -14.41 17.88
C ASP A 234 -2.56 -15.54 17.07
N ALA A 235 -2.87 -16.81 17.38
CA ALA A 235 -2.40 -18.00 16.68
C ALA A 235 -3.30 -19.20 17.00
N PRO A 236 -4.41 -19.39 16.28
CA PRO A 236 -5.30 -20.54 16.45
C PRO A 236 -4.55 -21.85 16.36
N GLU A 237 -4.87 -22.81 17.22
CA GLU A 237 -4.10 -24.06 17.33
C GLU A 237 -4.01 -24.81 16.02
N GLU A 238 -5.10 -24.88 15.28
CA GLU A 238 -5.23 -25.52 13.98
C GLU A 238 -4.46 -24.83 12.85
N LEU A 239 -4.06 -23.54 13.05
CA LEU A 239 -3.37 -22.72 12.05
C LEU A 239 -1.90 -22.46 12.38
N ARG A 240 -1.40 -22.89 13.55
CA ARG A 240 -0.02 -22.62 14.01
C ARG A 240 1.06 -23.16 13.08
N ASP A 241 0.80 -24.29 12.44
CA ASP A 241 1.68 -24.94 11.46
C ASP A 241 1.37 -24.57 10.02
N LYS A 242 0.38 -23.72 9.76
CA LYS A 242 -0.04 -23.34 8.42
C LYS A 242 0.72 -22.12 7.92
N HIS A 243 1.58 -22.32 6.94
CA HIS A 243 2.37 -21.27 6.32
C HIS A 243 1.51 -20.10 5.80
N TYR A 244 0.37 -20.40 5.14
CA TYR A 244 -0.51 -19.36 4.60
C TYR A 244 -1.06 -18.44 5.69
N PHE A 245 -1.40 -18.95 6.88
CA PHE A 245 -1.89 -18.13 7.98
C PHE A 245 -0.86 -17.05 8.35
N TRP A 246 0.38 -17.44 8.57
CA TRP A 246 1.45 -16.50 8.94
C TRP A 246 1.78 -15.52 7.82
N SER A 247 1.74 -15.96 6.57
CA SER A 247 1.91 -15.08 5.40
C SER A 247 0.78 -14.06 5.30
N GLN A 248 -0.47 -14.46 5.53
CA GLN A 248 -1.60 -13.53 5.58
C GLN A 248 -1.47 -12.55 6.75
N GLN A 249 -1.06 -13.01 7.93
CA GLN A 249 -0.81 -12.12 9.07
C GLN A 249 0.30 -11.10 8.74
N GLN A 250 1.37 -11.52 8.10
CA GLN A 250 2.43 -10.62 7.65
C GLN A 250 1.89 -9.52 6.75
N ILE A 251 1.16 -9.88 5.70
CA ILE A 251 0.54 -8.93 4.77
C ILE A 251 -0.42 -8.00 5.51
N ALA A 252 -1.25 -8.53 6.40
CA ALA A 252 -2.24 -7.76 7.14
C ALA A 252 -1.63 -6.71 8.09
N VAL A 253 -0.42 -6.94 8.61
CA VAL A 253 0.23 -6.02 9.55
C VAL A 253 1.29 -5.13 8.92
N SER A 254 1.89 -5.52 7.80
CA SER A 254 2.98 -4.78 7.15
C SER A 254 2.65 -4.28 5.74
N GLY A 255 1.62 -4.83 5.11
CA GLY A 255 1.31 -4.56 3.70
C GLY A 255 2.26 -5.26 2.71
N ILE A 256 3.26 -6.01 3.21
CA ILE A 256 4.24 -6.72 2.40
C ILE A 256 4.34 -8.19 2.84
N GLY A 257 4.52 -9.05 1.87
CA GLY A 257 4.66 -10.50 2.06
C GLY A 257 4.24 -11.23 0.79
N SER A 258 4.49 -12.53 0.78
CA SER A 258 4.05 -13.40 -0.30
C SER A 258 3.32 -14.61 0.26
N ILE A 259 2.28 -15.02 -0.42
CA ILE A 259 1.58 -16.27 -0.15
C ILE A 259 2.02 -17.25 -1.23
N ASP A 260 2.61 -18.37 -0.82
CA ASP A 260 2.95 -19.45 -1.75
C ASP A 260 1.68 -20.24 -2.13
N TYR A 261 0.93 -19.69 -3.07
CA TYR A 261 -0.29 -20.32 -3.58
C TYR A 261 -0.01 -21.67 -4.24
N ARG A 262 1.18 -21.87 -4.83
CA ARG A 262 1.57 -23.17 -5.41
C ARG A 262 1.63 -24.25 -4.33
N ARG A 263 2.23 -23.94 -3.18
CA ARG A 263 2.31 -24.85 -2.03
C ARG A 263 0.92 -25.11 -1.44
N ILE A 264 0.06 -24.08 -1.33
CA ILE A 264 -1.32 -24.22 -0.86
C ILE A 264 -2.09 -25.15 -1.79
N TYR A 265 -2.04 -24.91 -3.11
CA TYR A 265 -2.71 -25.73 -4.10
C TYR A 265 -2.21 -27.19 -4.08
N SER A 266 -0.89 -27.39 -4.00
CA SER A 266 -0.28 -28.75 -3.97
C SER A 266 -0.73 -29.58 -2.78
N ASN A 267 -1.03 -28.92 -1.65
CA ASN A 267 -1.46 -29.55 -0.41
C ASN A 267 -2.98 -29.56 -0.21
N SER A 268 -3.74 -28.99 -1.15
CA SER A 268 -5.20 -28.93 -1.04
C SER A 268 -5.84 -30.29 -1.39
N PRO A 269 -6.77 -30.78 -0.57
CA PRO A 269 -7.57 -31.98 -0.90
C PRO A 269 -8.43 -31.75 -2.14
N ASP A 270 -8.74 -30.50 -2.49
CA ASP A 270 -9.54 -30.16 -3.68
C ASP A 270 -8.77 -30.33 -4.99
N ARG A 271 -7.44 -30.44 -4.93
CA ARG A 271 -6.61 -30.74 -6.10
C ARG A 271 -7.10 -31.99 -6.87
N ALA A 272 -7.56 -33.01 -6.16
CA ALA A 272 -8.09 -34.22 -6.73
C ALA A 272 -9.45 -34.01 -7.45
N LYS A 273 -10.18 -32.95 -7.11
CA LYS A 273 -11.48 -32.62 -7.72
C LYS A 273 -11.34 -31.89 -9.05
N VAL A 274 -10.17 -31.35 -9.36
CA VAL A 274 -9.90 -30.69 -10.64
C VAL A 274 -9.75 -31.78 -11.70
N LYS A 275 -10.81 -32.03 -12.46
CA LYS A 275 -10.81 -33.03 -13.56
C LYS A 275 -9.91 -32.55 -14.71
N GLY A 276 -8.88 -33.30 -15.02
CA GLY A 276 -8.01 -33.09 -16.17
C GLY A 276 -6.58 -32.66 -15.79
N LYS A 277 -5.71 -32.57 -16.79
CA LYS A 277 -4.31 -32.15 -16.65
C LYS A 277 -4.16 -30.62 -16.57
N ALA A 278 -5.02 -29.92 -15.79
CA ALA A 278 -4.82 -28.50 -15.58
C ALA A 278 -3.55 -28.29 -14.75
N ALA A 279 -2.53 -27.72 -15.37
CA ALA A 279 -1.34 -27.30 -14.66
C ALA A 279 -1.66 -26.06 -13.82
N TYR A 280 -1.10 -26.00 -12.61
CA TYR A 280 -1.09 -24.73 -11.86
C TYR A 280 -0.27 -23.71 -12.65
N ILE A 281 -0.85 -22.55 -12.93
CA ILE A 281 -0.16 -21.41 -13.48
C ILE A 281 -0.46 -20.17 -12.63
N SER A 282 0.48 -19.23 -12.61
CA SER A 282 0.26 -17.95 -11.91
C SER A 282 -0.78 -17.11 -12.62
N LEU A 283 -1.40 -16.16 -11.90
CA LEU A 283 -2.33 -15.22 -12.52
C LEU A 283 -1.65 -14.40 -13.64
N ALA A 284 -0.38 -14.06 -13.46
CA ALA A 284 0.40 -13.38 -14.49
C ALA A 284 0.58 -14.21 -15.76
N ASP A 285 0.74 -15.52 -15.60
CA ASP A 285 0.85 -16.43 -16.75
C ASP A 285 -0.50 -16.65 -17.47
N VAL A 286 -1.61 -16.61 -16.72
CA VAL A 286 -2.97 -16.67 -17.31
C VAL A 286 -3.22 -15.49 -18.24
N MET A 287 -2.68 -14.32 -17.90
CA MET A 287 -2.88 -13.08 -18.66
C MET A 287 -2.00 -12.95 -19.91
N ARG A 288 -1.15 -13.94 -20.20
CA ARG A 288 -0.35 -13.97 -21.43
C ARG A 288 -1.16 -14.52 -22.60
N ASP A 289 -1.08 -13.86 -23.74
CA ASP A 289 -1.81 -14.24 -24.97
C ASP A 289 -1.56 -15.70 -25.40
N GLU A 290 -0.34 -16.23 -25.17
CA GLU A 290 0.03 -17.61 -25.47
C GLU A 290 -0.79 -18.65 -24.70
N ASN A 291 -1.44 -18.26 -23.61
CA ASN A 291 -2.27 -19.12 -22.76
C ASN A 291 -3.77 -18.95 -23.03
N ASP A 292 -4.16 -18.12 -23.98
CA ASP A 292 -5.57 -17.89 -24.32
C ASP A 292 -6.27 -19.20 -24.73
N GLY A 293 -7.46 -19.40 -24.19
CA GLY A 293 -8.24 -20.62 -24.41
C GLY A 293 -7.78 -21.88 -23.66
N ARG A 294 -6.68 -21.84 -22.91
CA ARG A 294 -6.20 -22.98 -22.11
C ARG A 294 -6.94 -23.08 -20.78
N LYS A 295 -7.25 -24.32 -20.37
CA LYS A 295 -7.77 -24.59 -19.02
C LYS A 295 -6.63 -24.55 -18.01
N ALA A 296 -6.75 -23.70 -17.00
CA ALA A 296 -5.77 -23.54 -15.94
C ALA A 296 -6.42 -23.63 -14.56
N ALA A 297 -5.62 -24.04 -13.56
CA ALA A 297 -5.98 -23.97 -12.16
C ALA A 297 -5.24 -22.77 -11.54
N VAL A 298 -6.01 -21.84 -10.98
CA VAL A 298 -5.49 -20.66 -10.29
C VAL A 298 -5.83 -20.75 -8.81
N CYS A 299 -4.86 -20.47 -7.96
CA CYS A 299 -5.06 -20.31 -6.52
C CYS A 299 -4.81 -18.86 -6.15
N ALA A 300 -5.79 -18.20 -5.56
CA ALA A 300 -5.71 -16.79 -5.19
C ALA A 300 -6.54 -16.53 -3.93
N THR A 301 -6.28 -15.38 -3.28
CA THR A 301 -7.13 -14.91 -2.19
C THR A 301 -8.30 -14.12 -2.77
N VAL A 302 -9.51 -14.44 -2.32
CA VAL A 302 -10.70 -13.65 -2.68
C VAL A 302 -10.65 -12.33 -1.91
N ALA A 303 -10.48 -11.23 -2.63
CA ALA A 303 -10.45 -9.89 -2.05
C ALA A 303 -11.85 -9.36 -1.77
N GLU A 304 -12.79 -9.67 -2.65
CA GLU A 304 -14.18 -9.25 -2.52
C GLU A 304 -15.12 -10.36 -3.02
N TYR A 305 -16.21 -10.57 -2.29
CA TYR A 305 -17.27 -11.49 -2.67
C TYR A 305 -18.60 -10.74 -2.63
N SER A 306 -19.38 -10.83 -3.70
CA SER A 306 -20.72 -10.29 -3.75
C SER A 306 -21.67 -11.21 -4.50
N GLU A 307 -22.88 -11.39 -3.95
CA GLU A 307 -23.94 -12.16 -4.59
C GLU A 307 -24.89 -11.23 -5.36
N HIS A 308 -25.16 -11.60 -6.59
CA HIS A 308 -26.07 -10.89 -7.46
C HIS A 308 -27.14 -11.83 -7.99
N SER A 309 -28.29 -11.28 -8.38
CA SER A 309 -29.32 -12.03 -9.08
C SER A 309 -29.82 -11.23 -10.27
N TYR A 310 -30.20 -11.92 -11.33
CA TYR A 310 -30.83 -11.34 -12.50
C TYR A 310 -31.94 -12.27 -12.99
N ASN A 311 -32.91 -11.71 -13.71
CA ASN A 311 -33.91 -12.51 -14.40
C ASN A 311 -33.38 -12.85 -15.80
N ASP A 312 -33.24 -14.12 -16.07
CA ASP A 312 -32.84 -14.61 -17.39
C ASP A 312 -33.85 -14.14 -18.45
N ARG A 313 -33.37 -13.53 -19.52
CA ARG A 313 -34.24 -12.91 -20.54
C ARG A 313 -35.02 -13.92 -21.39
N GLU A 314 -34.48 -15.14 -21.53
CA GLU A 314 -35.08 -16.18 -22.36
C GLU A 314 -36.03 -17.04 -21.56
N THR A 315 -35.74 -17.36 -20.31
CA THR A 315 -36.51 -18.28 -19.48
C THR A 315 -37.35 -17.58 -18.43
N GLY A 316 -37.15 -16.29 -18.17
CA GLY A 316 -37.80 -15.53 -17.11
C GLY A 316 -37.42 -15.96 -15.68
N GLN A 317 -36.58 -16.97 -15.54
CA GLN A 317 -36.19 -17.48 -14.23
C GLN A 317 -35.15 -16.58 -13.56
N ARG A 318 -35.24 -16.46 -12.23
CA ARG A 318 -34.29 -15.74 -11.41
C ARG A 318 -33.02 -16.60 -11.23
N LYS A 319 -31.93 -16.18 -11.85
CA LYS A 319 -30.60 -16.79 -11.70
C LYS A 319 -29.76 -16.01 -10.71
N ARG A 320 -28.93 -16.72 -9.93
CA ARG A 320 -27.97 -16.11 -9.01
C ARG A 320 -26.57 -16.36 -9.53
N PHE A 321 -25.67 -15.40 -9.34
CA PHE A 321 -24.26 -15.56 -9.61
C PHE A 321 -23.45 -14.83 -8.52
N ALA A 322 -22.25 -15.32 -8.28
CA ALA A 322 -21.27 -14.68 -7.40
C ALA A 322 -20.24 -13.95 -8.24
N LYS A 323 -19.93 -12.73 -7.84
CA LYS A 323 -18.77 -11.99 -8.35
C LYS A 323 -17.63 -12.14 -7.35
N LEU A 324 -16.50 -12.63 -7.81
CA LEU A 324 -15.26 -12.72 -7.03
C LEU A 324 -14.25 -11.74 -7.61
N ILE A 325 -13.61 -10.98 -6.74
CA ILE A 325 -12.42 -10.20 -7.07
C ILE A 325 -11.25 -10.92 -6.39
N LEU A 326 -10.28 -11.35 -7.21
CA LEU A 326 -9.12 -12.13 -6.77
C LEU A 326 -7.90 -11.23 -6.53
#